data_7985182d62c5e985c0b6917d045533aa
#
_entry.id   7985182d62c5e985c0b6917d045533aa
#
_cell.length_a   1.000
_cell.length_b   1.000
_cell.length_c   1.000
_cell.angle_alpha   90.00
_cell.angle_beta   90.00
_cell.angle_gamma   90.00
#
_symmetry.space_group_name_H-M   'P 1'
#
loop_
_entity.id
_entity.type
_entity.pdbx_description
1 polymer ?
#
loop_
_entity_poly.entity_id
_entity_poly.type
_entity_poly.pdbx_seq_one_letter_code
_entity_poly.pdbx_strand_id
1 'polypeptide(L)'
;VNAGQFFFYLCGIVLIASILLWGLMYFPQKNTINVEQSYIAKIGKTIEPIMKPIGFDWKLSVSLICGIAAKELIVSNLGVLYSDNPDTSAEVLGAKLKAATYPVDETGIAKPIFTKPVALSFLVFTLIYFPCTGVFAAVAKHSKWKWAIFLVTYTSIVAWILSFATFKISGMFF
;
A
#
# COMPACT_ATOMS: atom_id res chain seq x y z
N VAL A 1 -16.64 -28.48 -1.51
CA VAL A 1 -16.17 -27.72 -0.35
C VAL A 1 -17.37 -26.94 0.17
N ASN A 2 -17.78 -27.18 1.43
CA ASN A 2 -18.90 -26.46 2.02
C ASN A 2 -18.53 -24.97 2.14
N ALA A 3 -19.43 -24.07 1.70
CA ALA A 3 -19.22 -22.62 1.73
C ALA A 3 -18.80 -22.12 3.13
N GLY A 4 -19.33 -22.75 4.20
CA GLY A 4 -18.95 -22.44 5.58
C GLY A 4 -17.49 -22.74 5.91
N GLN A 5 -16.94 -23.86 5.47
CA GLN A 5 -15.52 -24.19 5.70
C GLN A 5 -14.59 -23.23 4.95
N PHE A 6 -14.98 -22.80 3.75
CA PHE A 6 -14.23 -21.82 2.97
C PHE A 6 -14.23 -20.45 3.66
N PHE A 7 -15.38 -20.05 4.19
CA PHE A 7 -15.51 -18.78 4.92
C PHE A 7 -14.65 -18.76 6.19
N PHE A 8 -14.68 -19.80 7.02
CA PHE A 8 -13.81 -19.89 8.21
C PHE A 8 -12.32 -19.89 7.87
N TYR A 9 -11.95 -20.53 6.77
CA TYR A 9 -10.55 -20.52 6.29
C TYR A 9 -10.10 -19.13 5.88
N LEU A 10 -10.95 -18.38 5.15
CA LEU A 10 -10.65 -17.00 4.76
C LEU A 10 -10.55 -16.07 5.98
N CYS A 11 -11.51 -16.14 6.90
CA CYS A 11 -11.49 -15.34 8.13
C CYS A 11 -10.22 -15.60 8.95
N GLY A 12 -9.79 -16.86 9.05
CA GLY A 12 -8.54 -17.23 9.74
C GLY A 12 -7.30 -16.59 9.10
N ILE A 13 -7.19 -16.63 7.76
CA ILE A 13 -6.05 -16.03 7.05
C ILE A 13 -6.03 -14.51 7.25
N VAL A 14 -7.17 -13.84 7.07
CA VAL A 14 -7.28 -12.38 7.25
C VAL A 14 -6.94 -11.98 8.68
N LEU A 15 -7.40 -12.74 9.68
CA LEU A 15 -7.11 -12.48 11.09
C LEU A 15 -5.61 -12.60 11.38
N ILE A 16 -4.97 -13.67 10.92
CA ILE A 16 -3.52 -13.86 11.09
C ILE A 16 -2.74 -12.74 10.41
N ALA A 17 -3.10 -12.39 9.18
CA ALA A 17 -2.46 -11.31 8.43
C ALA A 17 -2.61 -9.96 9.16
N SER A 18 -3.79 -9.66 9.70
CA SER A 18 -4.05 -8.43 10.46
C SER A 18 -3.22 -8.36 11.75
N ILE A 19 -3.09 -9.47 12.49
CA ILE A 19 -2.26 -9.53 13.71
C ILE A 19 -0.79 -9.32 13.37
N LEU A 20 -0.29 -9.95 12.29
CA LEU A 20 1.09 -9.78 11.85
C LEU A 20 1.38 -8.34 11.43
N LEU A 21 0.49 -7.73 10.65
CA LEU A 21 0.63 -6.32 10.24
C LEU A 21 0.59 -5.38 11.45
N TRP A 22 -0.35 -5.60 12.38
CA TRP A 22 -0.41 -4.83 13.62
C TRP A 22 0.92 -4.94 14.41
N GLY A 23 1.45 -6.16 14.56
CA GLY A 23 2.74 -6.37 15.21
C GLY A 23 3.90 -5.64 14.53
N LEU A 24 3.98 -5.70 13.18
CA LEU A 24 5.00 -5.00 12.39
C LEU A 24 4.90 -3.47 12.48
N MET A 25 3.70 -2.94 12.62
CA MET A 25 3.47 -1.51 12.83
C MET A 25 3.79 -1.09 14.25
N TYR A 26 3.49 -1.95 15.24
CA TYR A 26 3.66 -1.63 16.66
C TYR A 26 5.11 -1.76 17.15
N PHE A 27 5.87 -2.77 16.68
CA PHE A 27 7.26 -3.00 17.10
C PHE A 27 8.28 -2.37 16.13
N PRO A 28 9.45 -1.85 16.61
CA PRO A 28 9.86 -1.62 17.99
C PRO A 28 9.45 -0.23 18.47
N GLN A 29 8.46 -0.13 19.33
CA GLN A 29 8.09 1.14 19.95
C GLN A 29 8.83 1.29 21.28
N LYS A 30 9.77 2.23 21.35
CA LYS A 30 10.26 2.83 22.60
C LYS A 30 9.68 4.25 22.70
N ASN A 31 8.58 4.37 23.43
CA ASN A 31 8.03 5.60 24.04
C ASN A 31 7.50 6.76 23.17
N THR A 32 7.41 6.66 21.86
CA THR A 32 6.70 7.68 21.04
C THR A 32 6.09 7.04 19.80
N ILE A 33 4.91 7.50 19.40
CA ILE A 33 4.14 7.00 18.24
C ILE A 33 4.82 7.46 16.93
N ASN A 34 6.07 7.07 16.73
CA ASN A 34 6.79 7.34 15.49
C ASN A 34 6.77 6.09 14.62
N VAL A 35 5.76 6.00 13.74
CA VAL A 35 5.64 4.92 12.74
C VAL A 35 6.90 4.82 11.87
N GLU A 36 7.66 5.90 11.74
CA GLU A 36 8.91 5.95 10.97
C GLU A 36 10.02 5.02 11.47
N GLN A 37 9.98 4.59 12.73
CA GLN A 37 10.94 3.68 13.34
C GLN A 37 10.47 2.23 13.35
N SER A 38 9.23 1.96 12.93
CA SER A 38 8.65 0.61 12.90
C SER A 38 9.33 -0.28 11.84
N TYR A 39 9.23 -1.60 12.02
CA TYR A 39 9.76 -2.55 11.04
C TYR A 39 9.12 -2.37 9.66
N ILE A 40 7.82 -2.03 9.61
CA ILE A 40 7.11 -1.81 8.35
C ILE A 40 7.63 -0.57 7.61
N ALA A 41 8.03 0.48 8.34
CA ALA A 41 8.66 1.66 7.74
C ALA A 41 10.03 1.34 7.14
N LYS A 42 10.83 0.47 7.79
CA LYS A 42 12.10 -0.01 7.23
C LYS A 42 11.88 -0.78 5.92
N ILE A 43 10.87 -1.66 5.89
CA ILE A 43 10.49 -2.39 4.67
C ILE A 43 10.03 -1.40 3.59
N GLY A 44 9.19 -0.42 3.93
CA GLY A 44 8.74 0.62 3.01
C GLY A 44 9.89 1.42 2.40
N LYS A 45 10.85 1.85 3.22
CA LYS A 45 12.06 2.56 2.78
C LYS A 45 12.98 1.70 1.89
N THR A 46 13.01 0.39 2.12
CA THR A 46 13.78 -0.54 1.26
C THR A 46 13.13 -0.71 -0.11
N ILE A 47 11.81 -0.66 -0.20
CA ILE A 47 11.04 -0.81 -1.44
C ILE A 47 10.92 0.54 -2.18
N GLU A 48 11.06 1.67 -1.48
CA GLU A 48 10.96 3.02 -2.03
C GLU A 48 11.76 3.22 -3.34
N PRO A 49 13.04 2.80 -3.47
CA PRO A 49 13.80 3.01 -4.70
C PRO A 49 13.15 2.36 -5.93
N ILE A 50 12.42 1.25 -5.76
CA ILE A 50 11.70 0.56 -6.85
C ILE A 50 10.38 1.28 -7.17
N MET A 51 9.77 1.93 -6.17
CA MET A 51 8.49 2.65 -6.30
C MET A 51 8.66 4.13 -6.67
N LYS A 52 9.83 4.71 -6.43
CA LYS A 52 10.14 6.11 -6.75
C LYS A 52 9.92 6.50 -8.23
N PRO A 53 10.20 5.63 -9.24
CA PRO A 53 9.93 5.96 -10.65
C PRO A 53 8.46 6.19 -10.97
N ILE A 54 7.53 5.64 -10.16
CA ILE A 54 6.07 5.82 -10.29
C ILE A 54 5.54 6.92 -9.35
N GLY A 55 6.45 7.63 -8.65
CA GLY A 55 6.12 8.74 -7.78
C GLY A 55 5.67 8.35 -6.37
N PHE A 56 5.89 7.10 -5.93
CA PHE A 56 5.47 6.64 -4.60
C PHE A 56 6.59 6.81 -3.59
N ASP A 57 6.23 7.35 -2.44
CA ASP A 57 7.08 7.42 -1.26
C ASP A 57 6.96 6.14 -0.40
N TRP A 58 7.73 6.07 0.67
CA TRP A 58 7.71 4.93 1.58
C TRP A 58 6.36 4.78 2.30
N LYS A 59 5.62 5.87 2.60
CA LYS A 59 4.30 5.83 3.26
C LYS A 59 3.24 5.21 2.33
N LEU A 60 3.23 5.60 1.06
CA LEU A 60 2.39 4.99 0.04
C LEU A 60 2.73 3.51 -0.14
N SER A 61 4.02 3.16 -0.16
CA SER A 61 4.48 1.77 -0.26
C SER A 61 4.04 0.93 0.93
N VAL A 62 4.13 1.46 2.16
CA VAL A 62 3.61 0.80 3.37
C VAL A 62 2.11 0.58 3.28
N SER A 63 1.34 1.58 2.83
CA SER A 63 -0.11 1.45 2.68
C SER A 63 -0.48 0.35 1.67
N LEU A 64 0.28 0.19 0.59
CA LEU A 64 0.10 -0.89 -0.37
C LEU A 64 0.42 -2.27 0.24
N ILE A 65 1.45 -2.39 1.06
CA ILE A 65 1.77 -3.63 1.78
C ILE A 65 0.62 -4.01 2.72
N CYS A 66 0.08 -3.05 3.47
CA CYS A 66 -1.09 -3.27 4.32
C CYS A 66 -2.33 -3.67 3.50
N GLY A 67 -2.47 -3.12 2.30
CA GLY A 67 -3.54 -3.46 1.35
C GLY A 67 -3.48 -4.88 0.81
N ILE A 68 -2.37 -5.62 0.99
CA ILE A 68 -2.28 -7.05 0.66
C ILE A 68 -3.25 -7.85 1.54
N ALA A 69 -3.42 -7.50 2.81
CA ALA A 69 -4.37 -8.17 3.69
C ALA A 69 -5.82 -7.88 3.29
N ALA A 70 -6.14 -6.58 3.11
CA ALA A 70 -7.44 -6.12 2.64
C ALA A 70 -7.28 -4.75 1.98
N LYS A 71 -7.78 -4.58 0.76
CA LYS A 71 -7.63 -3.33 -0.01
C LYS A 71 -8.27 -2.13 0.69
N GLU A 72 -9.30 -2.34 1.47
CA GLU A 72 -9.98 -1.32 2.28
C GLU A 72 -9.06 -0.67 3.31
N LEU A 73 -8.05 -1.40 3.77
CA LEU A 73 -7.09 -0.89 4.75
C LEU A 73 -6.12 0.14 4.17
N ILE A 74 -5.98 0.25 2.85
CA ILE A 74 -5.09 1.22 2.21
C ILE A 74 -5.45 2.64 2.63
N VAL A 75 -6.73 3.01 2.53
CA VAL A 75 -7.20 4.36 2.87
C VAL A 75 -7.07 4.64 4.36
N SER A 76 -7.42 3.67 5.21
CA SER A 76 -7.25 3.80 6.67
C SER A 76 -5.78 3.98 7.06
N ASN A 77 -4.88 3.22 6.46
CA ASN A 77 -3.44 3.35 6.71
C ASN A 77 -2.87 4.69 6.21
N LEU A 78 -3.34 5.19 5.06
CA LEU A 78 -3.01 6.54 4.62
C LEU A 78 -3.47 7.59 5.64
N GLY A 79 -4.66 7.41 6.22
CA GLY A 79 -5.16 8.25 7.31
C GLY A 79 -4.20 8.27 8.50
N VAL A 80 -3.77 7.11 8.97
CA VAL A 80 -2.84 6.99 10.11
C VAL A 80 -1.45 7.57 9.78
N LEU A 81 -0.91 7.29 8.59
CA LEU A 81 0.44 7.70 8.20
C LEU A 81 0.59 9.19 7.88
N TYR A 82 -0.50 9.84 7.44
CA TYR A 82 -0.48 11.25 7.05
C TYR A 82 -1.25 12.17 7.99
N SER A 83 -2.12 11.66 8.87
CA SER A 83 -2.94 12.49 9.74
C SER A 83 -2.81 12.22 11.23
N ASP A 84 -2.05 11.22 11.65
CA ASP A 84 -1.91 10.78 13.05
C ASP A 84 -3.25 10.43 13.74
N ASN A 85 -4.37 10.38 12.98
CA ASN A 85 -5.70 10.07 13.46
C ASN A 85 -6.37 9.04 12.55
N PRO A 86 -6.82 7.88 13.08
CA PRO A 86 -7.48 6.84 12.29
C PRO A 86 -8.89 7.23 11.81
N ASP A 87 -9.56 8.15 12.49
CA ASP A 87 -10.94 8.57 12.21
C ASP A 87 -11.01 9.81 11.29
N THR A 88 -10.00 10.01 10.46
CA THR A 88 -9.95 11.16 9.56
C THR A 88 -10.93 10.98 8.41
N SER A 89 -11.87 11.92 8.24
CA SER A 89 -12.76 11.93 7.07
C SER A 89 -11.97 12.02 5.77
N ALA A 90 -12.52 11.47 4.69
CA ALA A 90 -11.87 11.45 3.37
C ALA A 90 -11.46 12.86 2.88
N GLU A 91 -12.25 13.88 3.24
CA GLU A 91 -11.97 15.29 2.89
C GLU A 91 -10.73 15.81 3.62
N VAL A 92 -10.61 15.56 4.91
CA VAL A 92 -9.47 15.98 5.73
C VAL A 92 -8.21 15.22 5.32
N LEU A 93 -8.33 13.93 5.02
CA LEU A 93 -7.23 13.13 4.48
C LEU A 93 -6.76 13.69 3.13
N GLY A 94 -7.68 14.02 2.23
CA GLY A 94 -7.36 14.62 0.94
C GLY A 94 -6.63 15.97 1.07
N ALA A 95 -7.03 16.81 2.03
CA ALA A 95 -6.35 18.08 2.31
C ALA A 95 -4.93 17.86 2.85
N LYS A 96 -4.74 16.91 3.78
CA LYS A 96 -3.43 16.56 4.35
C LYS A 96 -2.49 15.92 3.32
N LEU A 97 -3.00 15.03 2.46
CA LEU A 97 -2.23 14.46 1.36
C LEU A 97 -1.73 15.53 0.39
N LYS A 98 -2.57 16.53 0.05
CA LYS A 98 -2.16 17.66 -0.79
C LYS A 98 -1.12 18.56 -0.12
N ALA A 99 -1.18 18.70 1.20
CA ALA A 99 -0.23 19.49 1.99
C ALA A 99 1.07 18.71 2.29
N ALA A 100 1.08 17.38 2.11
CA ALA A 100 2.27 16.57 2.36
C ALA A 100 3.37 16.89 1.35
N THR A 101 4.54 17.27 1.87
CA THR A 101 5.72 17.60 1.08
C THR A 101 6.89 16.73 1.48
N TYR A 102 7.81 16.47 0.53
CA TYR A 102 9.09 15.85 0.88
C TYR A 102 9.90 16.78 1.80
N PRO A 103 10.75 16.22 2.67
CA PRO A 103 11.74 17.04 3.38
C PRO A 103 12.48 17.92 2.39
N VAL A 104 12.73 19.16 2.79
CA VAL A 104 13.38 20.18 1.95
C VAL A 104 14.71 19.63 1.44
N ASP A 105 14.85 19.49 0.14
CA ASP A 105 16.09 19.10 -0.52
C ASP A 105 17.12 20.23 -0.38
N GLU A 106 18.40 19.96 -0.66
CA GLU A 106 19.49 20.96 -0.64
C GLU A 106 19.22 22.21 -1.50
N THR A 107 18.22 22.11 -2.40
CA THR A 107 17.76 23.23 -3.27
C THR A 107 16.70 24.12 -2.60
N GLY A 108 16.27 23.85 -1.37
CA GLY A 108 15.29 24.66 -0.64
C GLY A 108 13.84 24.58 -1.13
N ILE A 109 13.52 23.68 -2.06
CA ILE A 109 12.18 23.55 -2.65
C ILE A 109 11.49 22.32 -2.08
N ALA A 110 10.42 22.50 -1.29
CA ALA A 110 9.54 21.44 -0.84
C ALA A 110 8.67 20.97 -2.00
N LYS A 111 8.90 19.75 -2.50
CA LYS A 111 8.07 19.15 -3.55
C LYS A 111 6.87 18.45 -2.95
N PRO A 112 5.64 18.66 -3.45
CA PRO A 112 4.46 17.94 -2.97
C PRO A 112 4.61 16.43 -3.26
N ILE A 113 4.34 15.59 -2.26
CA ILE A 113 4.40 14.13 -2.39
C ILE A 113 3.23 13.65 -3.24
N PHE A 114 2.01 14.15 -2.98
CA PHE A 114 0.78 13.68 -3.57
C PHE A 114 0.27 14.64 -4.64
N THR A 115 0.84 14.54 -5.84
CA THR A 115 0.40 15.30 -7.02
C THR A 115 -0.71 14.57 -7.77
N LYS A 116 -1.42 15.25 -8.67
CA LYS A 116 -2.44 14.63 -9.53
C LYS A 116 -1.92 13.40 -10.30
N PRO A 117 -0.72 13.46 -10.95
CA PRO A 117 -0.11 12.28 -11.58
C PRO A 117 0.13 11.12 -10.61
N VAL A 118 0.61 11.41 -9.39
CA VAL A 118 0.85 10.39 -8.36
C VAL A 118 -0.47 9.76 -7.91
N ALA A 119 -1.53 10.56 -7.71
CA ALA A 119 -2.84 10.06 -7.33
C ALA A 119 -3.43 9.11 -8.37
N LEU A 120 -3.36 9.48 -9.66
CA LEU A 120 -3.83 8.62 -10.76
C LEU A 120 -3.01 7.34 -10.88
N SER A 121 -1.69 7.44 -10.79
CA SER A 121 -0.77 6.31 -10.79
C SER A 121 -1.06 5.35 -9.62
N PHE A 122 -1.28 5.89 -8.42
CA PHE A 122 -1.62 5.13 -7.22
C PHE A 122 -2.96 4.41 -7.36
N LEU A 123 -3.97 5.06 -7.93
CA LEU A 123 -5.28 4.47 -8.17
C LEU A 123 -5.17 3.30 -9.15
N VAL A 124 -4.47 3.47 -10.28
CA VAL A 124 -4.26 2.40 -11.28
C VAL A 124 -3.50 1.25 -10.65
N PHE A 125 -2.44 1.54 -9.88
CA PHE A 125 -1.67 0.51 -9.20
C PHE A 125 -2.56 -0.29 -8.23
N THR A 126 -3.32 0.39 -7.37
CA THR A 126 -4.18 -0.23 -6.36
C THR A 126 -5.27 -1.10 -6.97
N LEU A 127 -5.78 -0.74 -8.15
CA LEU A 127 -6.79 -1.55 -8.84
C LEU A 127 -6.25 -2.88 -9.34
N ILE A 128 -5.01 -2.88 -9.87
CA ILE A 128 -4.47 -3.99 -10.66
C ILE A 128 -3.53 -4.88 -9.85
N TYR A 129 -2.78 -4.28 -8.88
CA TYR A 129 -1.75 -5.01 -8.14
C TYR A 129 -2.33 -6.24 -7.45
N PHE A 130 -1.76 -6.76 -6.47
CA PHE A 130 -2.06 -7.98 -5.75
C PHE A 130 -3.59 -8.29 -5.63
N PRO A 131 -4.07 -9.48 -6.07
CA PRO A 131 -5.41 -9.94 -5.73
C PRO A 131 -5.51 -10.15 -4.21
N CYS A 132 -6.65 -9.90 -3.59
CA CYS A 132 -6.80 -10.03 -2.14
C CYS A 132 -6.36 -11.43 -1.66
N THR A 133 -5.97 -11.53 -0.39
CA THR A 133 -5.52 -12.79 0.24
C THR A 133 -6.52 -13.93 0.04
N GLY A 134 -7.82 -13.62 -0.06
CA GLY A 134 -8.87 -14.59 -0.37
C GLY A 134 -8.72 -15.23 -1.76
N VAL A 135 -8.45 -14.42 -2.79
CA VAL A 135 -8.23 -14.93 -4.15
C VAL A 135 -6.93 -15.75 -4.21
N PHE A 136 -5.86 -15.26 -3.54
CA PHE A 136 -4.61 -16.03 -3.44
C PHE A 136 -4.84 -17.41 -2.81
N ALA A 137 -5.53 -17.46 -1.68
CA ALA A 137 -5.86 -18.70 -0.98
C ALA A 137 -6.73 -19.64 -1.83
N ALA A 138 -7.71 -19.10 -2.56
CA ALA A 138 -8.57 -19.87 -3.45
C ALA A 138 -7.75 -20.49 -4.60
N VAL A 139 -6.90 -19.71 -5.27
CA VAL A 139 -6.04 -20.18 -6.37
C VAL A 139 -5.03 -21.20 -5.87
N ALA A 140 -4.37 -20.96 -4.73
CA ALA A 140 -3.42 -21.89 -4.14
C ALA A 140 -4.07 -23.24 -3.80
N LYS A 141 -5.33 -23.23 -3.32
CA LYS A 141 -6.08 -24.44 -2.98
C LYS A 141 -6.55 -25.23 -4.20
N HIS A 142 -6.95 -24.53 -5.29
CA HIS A 142 -7.53 -25.17 -6.46
C HIS A 142 -6.53 -25.50 -7.58
N SER A 143 -5.45 -24.70 -7.71
CA SER A 143 -4.56 -24.77 -8.89
C SER A 143 -3.10 -25.08 -8.60
N LYS A 144 -2.66 -25.37 -7.38
CA LYS A 144 -1.26 -25.46 -6.94
C LYS A 144 -0.63 -24.11 -6.61
N TRP A 145 0.22 -24.11 -5.58
CA TRP A 145 0.94 -22.95 -5.06
C TRP A 145 1.73 -22.15 -6.11
N LYS A 146 2.31 -22.84 -7.09
CA LYS A 146 3.08 -22.23 -8.20
C LYS A 146 2.22 -21.25 -9.03
N TRP A 147 0.97 -21.59 -9.30
CA TRP A 147 0.06 -20.72 -10.06
C TRP A 147 -0.39 -19.50 -9.27
N ALA A 148 -0.54 -19.63 -7.96
CA ALA A 148 -0.85 -18.51 -7.08
C ALA A 148 0.30 -17.48 -7.06
N ILE A 149 1.56 -17.96 -6.93
CA ILE A 149 2.74 -17.10 -6.98
C ILE A 149 2.88 -16.45 -8.37
N PHE A 150 2.70 -17.21 -9.44
CA PHE A 150 2.74 -16.68 -10.80
C PHE A 150 1.72 -15.55 -11.00
N LEU A 151 0.47 -15.76 -10.55
CA LEU A 151 -0.59 -14.76 -10.64
C LEU A 151 -0.21 -13.46 -9.94
N VAL A 152 0.29 -13.56 -8.69
CA VAL A 152 0.71 -12.39 -7.90
C VAL A 152 1.85 -11.63 -8.57
N THR A 153 2.88 -12.35 -9.03
CA THR A 153 4.02 -11.73 -9.69
C THR A 153 3.60 -11.05 -10.99
N TYR A 154 2.79 -11.74 -11.79
CA TYR A 154 2.28 -11.21 -13.06
C TYR A 154 1.44 -9.92 -12.84
N THR A 155 0.46 -9.97 -11.95
CA THR A 155 -0.41 -8.81 -11.66
C THR A 155 0.38 -7.64 -11.09
N SER A 156 1.39 -7.89 -10.24
CA SER A 156 2.24 -6.84 -9.67
C SER A 156 3.12 -6.18 -10.74
N ILE A 157 3.68 -6.95 -11.67
CA ILE A 157 4.48 -6.41 -12.80
C ILE A 157 3.60 -5.58 -13.72
N VAL A 158 2.43 -6.09 -14.09
CA VAL A 158 1.47 -5.36 -14.94
C VAL A 158 1.01 -4.07 -14.27
N ALA A 159 0.70 -4.12 -12.97
CA ALA A 159 0.33 -2.95 -12.19
C ALA A 159 1.44 -1.89 -12.19
N TRP A 160 2.70 -2.31 -12.03
CA TRP A 160 3.84 -1.41 -12.04
C TRP A 160 4.03 -0.73 -13.41
N ILE A 161 3.97 -1.50 -14.51
CA ILE A 161 4.11 -0.98 -15.87
C ILE A 161 3.00 0.02 -16.19
N LEU A 162 1.74 -0.32 -15.91
CA LEU A 162 0.60 0.54 -16.18
C LEU A 162 0.61 1.80 -15.30
N SER A 163 0.99 1.65 -14.05
CA SER A 163 1.14 2.78 -13.13
C SER A 163 2.25 3.74 -13.59
N PHE A 164 3.39 3.20 -14.04
CA PHE A 164 4.47 3.99 -14.62
C PHE A 164 4.04 4.73 -15.90
N ALA A 165 3.35 4.05 -16.80
CA ALA A 165 2.79 4.67 -18.01
C ALA A 165 1.81 5.80 -17.64
N THR A 166 0.89 5.55 -16.70
CA THR A 166 -0.08 6.55 -16.23
C THR A 166 0.62 7.75 -15.60
N PHE A 167 1.65 7.53 -14.78
CA PHE A 167 2.43 8.59 -14.16
C PHE A 167 3.11 9.48 -15.20
N LYS A 168 3.75 8.87 -16.23
CA LYS A 168 4.41 9.62 -17.32
C LYS A 168 3.43 10.38 -18.19
N ILE A 169 2.35 9.74 -18.62
CA ILE A 169 1.32 10.36 -19.46
C ILE A 169 0.64 11.50 -18.70
N SER A 170 0.23 11.26 -17.44
CA SER A 170 -0.42 12.28 -16.63
C SER A 170 0.52 13.47 -16.32
N GLY A 171 1.82 13.20 -16.12
CA GLY A 171 2.83 14.25 -15.93
C GLY A 171 3.09 15.13 -17.17
N MET A 172 2.65 14.69 -18.37
CA MET A 172 2.71 15.53 -19.60
C MET A 172 1.48 16.44 -19.73
N PHE A 173 0.36 16.10 -19.10
CA PHE A 173 -0.90 16.84 -19.19
C PHE A 173 -1.16 17.79 -18.01
N PHE A 174 -0.50 17.59 -16.89
CA PHE A 174 -0.67 18.36 -15.65
C PHE A 174 0.66 18.95 -15.16
#